data_a3f887864a5dc36a3d8469401ddb5555
#
_entry.id   a3f887864a5dc36a3d8469401ddb5555
#
_cell.length_a   1.000
_cell.length_b   1.000
_cell.length_c   1.000
_cell.angle_alpha   90.00
_cell.angle_beta   90.00
_cell.angle_gamma   90.00
#
_symmetry.space_group_name_H-M   'P 1'
#
loop_
_entity.id
_entity.type
_entity.pdbx_description
1 polymer ?
#
loop_
_entity_poly.entity_id
_entity_poly.type
_entity_poly.pdbx_seq_one_letter_code
_entity_poly.pdbx_strand_id
1 'polypeptide(L)'
;MFVDSSGAELGATSASPDFTGTVSEWYETLIETINDVSAQIHRKTLRGGANFVVCAPEVANILEFTSGFRASVSADQDRGTIGAVKAGSLSKKFDVYVDPYFLRNVLLVGRKGNSFLESGFVYAPYVPLQVTPTIFGTEDFVPRKGVMTRYAKKMVRPDMYGLVIVRGLLGEAGA
;
A
#
# COMPACT_ATOMS: atom_id res chain seq x y z
N MET A 1 11.62 10.81 -8.09
CA MET A 1 11.12 11.47 -9.29
C MET A 1 9.69 11.01 -9.48
N PHE A 2 8.76 11.93 -9.63
CA PHE A 2 7.35 11.59 -9.79
C PHE A 2 7.00 11.55 -11.27
N VAL A 3 6.16 10.62 -11.66
CA VAL A 3 5.72 10.44 -13.05
C VAL A 3 4.21 10.56 -13.06
N ASP A 4 3.66 11.31 -13.99
CA ASP A 4 2.21 11.46 -14.15
C ASP A 4 1.56 10.18 -14.73
N SER A 5 0.25 10.19 -14.88
CA SER A 5 -0.51 9.08 -15.45
C SER A 5 -0.16 8.77 -16.91
N SER A 6 0.55 9.65 -17.60
CA SER A 6 1.05 9.46 -18.97
C SER A 6 2.46 8.91 -19.04
N GLY A 7 3.12 8.77 -17.89
CA GLY A 7 4.52 8.34 -17.80
C GLY A 7 5.52 9.50 -17.96
N ALA A 8 5.06 10.74 -18.01
CA ALA A 8 5.92 11.91 -18.05
C ALA A 8 6.48 12.22 -16.66
N GLU A 9 7.76 12.57 -16.60
CA GLU A 9 8.43 12.93 -15.37
C GLU A 9 7.95 14.28 -14.85
N LEU A 10 7.38 14.29 -13.64
CA LEU A 10 6.95 15.51 -12.98
C LEU A 10 8.15 16.14 -12.26
N GLY A 11 8.49 17.36 -12.64
CA GLY A 11 9.52 18.16 -11.96
C GLY A 11 10.96 17.97 -12.42
N ALA A 12 11.21 17.35 -13.56
CA ALA A 12 12.51 17.34 -14.20
C ALA A 12 12.41 17.80 -15.65
N THR A 13 12.95 18.92 -15.93
CA THR A 13 13.42 19.25 -17.27
C THR A 13 14.79 18.62 -17.47
N SER A 14 14.94 17.95 -18.57
CA SER A 14 15.90 16.96 -19.07
C SER A 14 17.41 17.09 -18.77
N ALA A 15 17.91 17.99 -17.98
CA ALA A 15 19.35 18.11 -17.76
C ALA A 15 19.78 18.44 -16.31
N SER A 16 18.87 18.77 -15.45
CA SER A 16 19.15 19.01 -14.04
C SER A 16 17.82 18.97 -13.28
N PRO A 17 17.76 18.36 -12.12
CA PRO A 17 16.59 18.52 -11.27
C PRO A 17 16.52 20.01 -10.91
N ASP A 18 15.66 20.73 -11.62
CA ASP A 18 15.45 22.13 -11.32
C ASP A 18 14.53 22.22 -10.10
N PHE A 19 15.15 22.31 -8.94
CA PHE A 19 14.48 22.49 -7.65
C PHE A 19 14.02 23.93 -7.46
N THR A 20 13.38 24.51 -8.46
CA THR A 20 12.91 25.89 -8.42
C THR A 20 11.66 26.11 -7.59
N GLY A 21 10.94 25.02 -7.23
CA GLY A 21 9.80 25.08 -6.33
C GLY A 21 10.16 24.85 -4.87
N THR A 22 9.22 25.14 -3.98
CA THR A 22 9.33 24.73 -2.57
C THR A 22 9.23 23.21 -2.47
N VAL A 23 9.96 22.61 -1.54
CA VAL A 23 9.94 21.15 -1.35
C VAL A 23 8.53 20.60 -1.13
N SER A 24 7.62 21.41 -0.55
CA SER A 24 6.22 21.06 -0.37
C SER A 24 5.45 20.87 -1.67
N GLU A 25 5.74 21.64 -2.72
CA GLU A 25 5.05 21.52 -4.02
C GLU A 25 5.31 20.19 -4.70
N TRP A 26 6.45 19.62 -4.46
CA TRP A 26 6.83 18.32 -5.01
C TRP A 26 6.08 17.16 -4.37
N TYR A 27 5.85 17.24 -3.07
CA TYR A 27 5.08 16.22 -2.35
C TYR A 27 3.59 16.32 -2.68
N GLU A 28 3.12 17.50 -3.06
CA GLU A 28 1.73 17.71 -3.50
C GLU A 28 1.43 17.02 -4.84
N THR A 29 2.42 16.90 -5.74
CA THR A 29 2.24 16.17 -7.01
C THR A 29 1.98 14.67 -6.80
N LEU A 30 2.53 14.07 -5.75
CA LEU A 30 2.22 12.68 -5.41
C LEU A 30 0.76 12.52 -4.97
N ILE A 31 0.22 13.47 -4.19
CA ILE A 31 -1.18 13.47 -3.79
C ILE A 31 -2.09 13.64 -5.01
N GLU A 32 -1.74 14.52 -5.94
CA GLU A 32 -2.48 14.72 -7.19
C GLU A 32 -2.57 13.41 -7.98
N THR A 33 -1.45 12.72 -8.18
CA THR A 33 -1.41 11.42 -8.85
C THR A 33 -2.30 10.38 -8.15
N ILE A 34 -2.29 10.32 -6.81
CA ILE A 34 -3.16 9.44 -6.04
C ILE A 34 -4.63 9.79 -6.27
N ASN A 35 -4.97 11.08 -6.31
CA ASN A 35 -6.33 11.53 -6.57
C ASN A 35 -6.78 11.20 -8.00
N ASP A 36 -5.91 11.29 -8.99
CA ASP A 36 -6.20 10.90 -10.37
C ASP A 36 -6.52 9.42 -10.49
N VAL A 37 -5.72 8.57 -9.85
CA VAL A 37 -6.00 7.13 -9.78
C VAL A 37 -7.34 6.88 -9.10
N SER A 38 -7.64 7.59 -8.01
CA SER A 38 -8.94 7.50 -7.33
C SER A 38 -10.10 7.92 -8.23
N ALA A 39 -9.94 8.95 -9.05
CA ALA A 39 -10.94 9.39 -10.01
C ALA A 39 -11.16 8.33 -11.12
N GLN A 40 -10.08 7.71 -11.61
CA GLN A 40 -10.18 6.61 -12.58
C GLN A 40 -10.90 5.40 -12.01
N ILE A 41 -10.62 5.01 -10.75
CA ILE A 41 -11.33 3.94 -10.05
C ILE A 41 -12.83 4.29 -9.98
N HIS A 42 -13.17 5.52 -9.61
CA HIS A 42 -14.55 5.96 -9.54
C HIS A 42 -15.26 5.87 -10.89
N ARG A 43 -14.61 6.31 -11.96
CA ARG A 43 -15.17 6.27 -13.32
C ARG A 43 -15.40 4.85 -13.81
N LYS A 44 -14.50 3.91 -13.49
CA LYS A 44 -14.63 2.52 -13.92
C LYS A 44 -15.62 1.72 -13.07
N THR A 45 -15.65 1.95 -11.77
CA THR A 45 -16.47 1.17 -10.85
C THR A 45 -17.86 1.73 -10.64
N LEU A 46 -18.06 3.06 -10.83
CA LEU A 46 -19.27 3.82 -10.52
C LEU A 46 -19.75 3.69 -9.06
N ARG A 47 -18.87 3.24 -8.18
CA ARG A 47 -19.17 3.00 -6.75
C ARG A 47 -18.46 3.94 -5.79
N GLY A 48 -17.69 4.89 -6.33
CA GLY A 48 -16.91 5.86 -5.58
C GLY A 48 -15.41 5.68 -5.75
N GLY A 49 -14.65 6.68 -5.34
CA GLY A 49 -13.20 6.70 -5.42
C GLY A 49 -12.53 5.78 -4.40
N ALA A 50 -11.23 5.70 -4.48
CA ALA A 50 -10.39 4.98 -3.53
C ALA A 50 -10.57 5.51 -2.09
N ASN A 51 -10.37 4.67 -1.11
CA ASN A 51 -10.46 4.99 0.30
C ASN A 51 -9.26 4.53 1.14
N PHE A 52 -8.33 3.79 0.55
CA PHE A 52 -7.11 3.40 1.24
C PHE A 52 -5.90 3.41 0.30
N VAL A 53 -4.74 3.57 0.90
CA VAL A 53 -3.43 3.50 0.25
C VAL A 53 -2.54 2.57 1.06
N VAL A 54 -1.85 1.66 0.38
CA VAL A 54 -0.81 0.82 0.99
C VAL A 54 0.52 1.18 0.35
N CYS A 55 1.53 1.44 1.15
CA CYS A 55 2.85 1.83 0.68
C CYS A 55 3.97 1.24 1.53
N ALA A 56 5.19 1.25 0.96
CA ALA A 56 6.40 0.94 1.69
C ALA A 56 6.80 2.11 2.63
N PRO A 57 7.62 1.86 3.66
CA PRO A 57 8.06 2.90 4.61
C PRO A 57 8.75 4.09 3.94
N GLU A 58 9.50 3.87 2.87
CA GLU A 58 10.21 4.91 2.14
C GLU A 58 9.24 5.92 1.49
N VAL A 59 8.15 5.42 0.92
CA VAL A 59 7.11 6.27 0.33
C VAL A 59 6.25 6.91 1.41
N ALA A 60 5.98 6.20 2.51
CA ALA A 60 5.27 6.74 3.65
C ALA A 60 5.99 7.97 4.23
N ASN A 61 7.32 7.90 4.34
CA ASN A 61 8.15 9.02 4.78
C ASN A 61 7.96 10.28 3.90
N ILE A 62 7.83 10.10 2.59
CA ILE A 62 7.52 11.21 1.68
C ILE A 62 6.11 11.75 1.94
N LEU A 63 5.12 10.88 2.13
CA LEU A 63 3.75 11.31 2.39
C LEU A 63 3.59 12.06 3.71
N GLU A 64 4.40 11.75 4.73
CA GLU A 64 4.40 12.44 6.02
C GLU A 64 4.78 13.92 5.93
N PHE A 65 5.59 14.29 4.94
CA PHE A 65 5.96 15.69 4.69
C PHE A 65 4.87 16.48 3.95
N THR A 66 3.83 15.83 3.46
CA THR A 66 2.76 16.53 2.75
C THR A 66 1.80 17.21 3.72
N SER A 67 1.35 18.41 3.35
CA SER A 67 0.42 19.21 4.18
C SER A 67 -0.92 18.52 4.44
N GLY A 68 -1.31 17.60 3.57
CA GLY A 68 -2.57 16.83 3.67
C GLY A 68 -2.51 15.60 4.56
N PHE A 69 -1.32 15.20 5.04
CA PHE A 69 -1.16 14.02 5.87
C PHE A 69 -1.47 14.33 7.35
N ARG A 70 -2.24 13.45 7.96
CA ARG A 70 -2.53 13.50 9.40
C ARG A 70 -2.15 12.17 10.02
N ALA A 71 -1.14 12.17 10.88
CA ALA A 71 -0.74 11.01 11.64
C ALA A 71 -1.88 10.53 12.56
N SER A 72 -2.05 9.22 12.68
CA SER A 72 -2.96 8.63 13.64
C SER A 72 -2.31 8.65 15.03
N VAL A 73 -2.89 9.39 15.95
CA VAL A 73 -2.40 9.49 17.33
C VAL A 73 -2.51 8.16 18.09
N SER A 74 -3.35 7.25 17.62
CA SER A 74 -3.50 5.90 18.22
C SER A 74 -2.49 4.88 17.67
N ALA A 75 -1.67 5.23 16.69
CA ALA A 75 -0.55 4.42 16.27
C ALA A 75 0.56 4.55 17.31
N ASP A 76 0.44 3.80 18.37
CA ASP A 76 1.50 3.65 19.38
C ASP A 76 2.63 2.87 18.71
N GLN A 77 3.56 3.60 18.13
CA GLN A 77 4.64 3.08 17.29
C GLN A 77 5.64 2.23 18.07
N ASP A 78 5.59 2.29 19.40
CA ASP A 78 6.51 1.58 20.30
C ASP A 78 6.15 0.12 20.53
N ARG A 79 5.06 -0.38 19.99
CA ARG A 79 4.60 -1.75 20.28
C ARG A 79 5.05 -2.80 19.28
N GLY A 80 6.19 -2.69 18.67
CA GLY A 80 6.80 -3.78 17.89
C GLY A 80 5.81 -4.55 16.98
N THR A 81 4.86 -3.84 16.36
CA THR A 81 3.87 -4.44 15.47
C THR A 81 4.57 -4.95 14.22
N ILE A 82 4.52 -6.26 14.03
CA ILE A 82 5.02 -6.91 12.82
C ILE A 82 3.90 -6.87 11.78
N GLY A 83 4.15 -6.27 10.61
CA GLY A 83 3.20 -6.23 9.49
C GLY A 83 2.74 -4.83 9.13
N ALA A 84 1.64 -4.74 8.35
CA ALA A 84 1.09 -3.48 7.89
C ALA A 84 0.40 -2.72 9.04
N VAL A 85 0.80 -1.48 9.24
CA VAL A 85 0.27 -0.60 10.28
C VAL A 85 -0.40 0.60 9.63
N LYS A 86 -1.54 1.02 10.19
CA LYS A 86 -2.20 2.26 9.78
C LYS A 86 -1.41 3.45 10.34
N ALA A 87 -0.69 4.15 9.47
CA ALA A 87 0.12 5.31 9.86
C ALA A 87 -0.71 6.58 10.03
N GLY A 88 -1.75 6.77 9.22
CA GLY A 88 -2.53 7.99 9.28
C GLY A 88 -3.60 8.09 8.21
N SER A 89 -4.04 9.31 7.95
CA SER A 89 -4.98 9.63 6.87
C SER A 89 -4.44 10.75 6.00
N LEU A 90 -4.61 10.59 4.69
CA LEU A 90 -4.24 11.57 3.68
C LEU A 90 -5.50 12.29 3.20
N SER A 91 -5.49 13.64 3.29
CA SER A 91 -6.60 14.52 2.86
C SER A 91 -7.98 14.14 3.42
N LYS A 92 -8.05 13.52 4.58
CA LYS A 92 -9.28 12.98 5.19
C LYS A 92 -10.05 11.96 4.33
N LYS A 93 -9.49 11.53 3.20
CA LYS A 93 -10.13 10.68 2.22
C LYS A 93 -9.55 9.28 2.20
N PHE A 94 -8.23 9.17 2.37
CA PHE A 94 -7.52 7.90 2.29
C PHE A 94 -6.95 7.51 3.64
N ASP A 95 -7.16 6.26 4.02
CA ASP A 95 -6.42 5.62 5.11
C ASP A 95 -5.08 5.13 4.58
N VAL A 96 -3.98 5.55 5.19
CA VAL A 96 -2.63 5.15 4.79
C VAL A 96 -2.15 4.02 5.67
N TYR A 97 -1.77 2.92 5.02
CA TYR A 97 -1.20 1.73 5.64
C TYR A 97 0.25 1.58 5.19
N VAL A 98 1.15 1.43 6.14
CA VAL A 98 2.57 1.21 5.88
C VAL A 98 2.86 -0.27 6.07
N ASP A 99 3.38 -0.92 5.04
CA ASP A 99 3.78 -2.32 5.07
C ASP A 99 5.26 -2.44 4.69
N PRO A 100 6.13 -2.86 5.63
CA PRO A 100 7.56 -3.01 5.36
C PRO A 100 7.89 -4.12 4.37
N TYR A 101 6.96 -5.04 4.10
CA TYR A 101 7.13 -6.11 3.12
C TYR A 101 6.64 -5.72 1.71
N PHE A 102 6.08 -4.52 1.56
CA PHE A 102 5.61 -4.03 0.28
C PHE A 102 6.77 -3.59 -0.63
N LEU A 103 6.52 -3.56 -1.94
CA LEU A 103 7.50 -3.10 -2.91
C LEU A 103 7.85 -1.63 -2.65
N ARG A 104 9.15 -1.32 -2.60
CA ARG A 104 9.68 -0.01 -2.19
C ARG A 104 9.15 1.17 -3.00
N ASN A 105 9.02 0.97 -4.31
CA ASN A 105 8.72 2.04 -5.27
C ASN A 105 7.25 2.09 -5.67
N VAL A 106 6.37 1.34 -5.02
CA VAL A 106 4.99 1.18 -5.45
C VAL A 106 4.05 1.59 -4.34
N LEU A 107 3.00 2.33 -4.71
CA LEU A 107 1.82 2.53 -3.87
C LEU A 107 0.65 1.78 -4.47
N LEU A 108 -0.09 1.11 -3.64
CA LEU A 108 -1.39 0.52 -4.00
C LEU A 108 -2.48 1.47 -3.52
N VAL A 109 -3.22 2.02 -4.46
CA VAL A 109 -4.41 2.84 -4.20
C VAL A 109 -5.62 1.98 -4.46
N GLY A 110 -6.52 1.88 -3.50
CA GLY A 110 -7.64 0.95 -3.64
C GLY A 110 -8.93 1.43 -2.98
N ARG A 111 -10.00 0.76 -3.36
CA ARG A 111 -11.32 0.90 -2.76
C ARG A 111 -11.75 -0.40 -2.12
N LYS A 112 -12.19 -0.30 -0.87
CA LYS A 112 -12.86 -1.36 -0.14
C LYS A 112 -14.19 -0.86 0.36
N GLY A 113 -15.27 -1.52 -0.01
CA GLY A 113 -16.61 -1.26 0.52
C GLY A 113 -16.98 -2.21 1.65
N ASN A 114 -18.16 -2.02 2.20
CA ASN A 114 -18.68 -2.84 3.30
C ASN A 114 -19.36 -4.12 2.82
N SER A 115 -19.64 -4.24 1.54
CA SER A 115 -20.29 -5.39 0.92
C SER A 115 -19.27 -6.26 0.19
N PHE A 116 -19.54 -7.57 0.13
CA PHE A 116 -18.79 -8.52 -0.69
C PHE A 116 -18.71 -8.09 -2.17
N LEU A 117 -19.79 -7.52 -2.70
CA LEU A 117 -19.84 -7.02 -4.07
C LEU A 117 -18.98 -5.77 -4.32
N GLU A 118 -18.53 -5.11 -3.25
CA GLU A 118 -17.66 -3.93 -3.28
C GLU A 118 -16.21 -4.24 -2.94
N SER A 119 -15.87 -5.52 -2.86
CA SER A 119 -14.51 -5.98 -2.64
C SER A 119 -13.89 -6.44 -3.95
N GLY A 120 -12.71 -5.92 -4.26
CA GLY A 120 -11.97 -6.31 -5.46
C GLY A 120 -11.14 -7.57 -5.27
N PHE A 121 -10.70 -7.83 -4.04
CA PHE A 121 -9.90 -9.00 -3.66
C PHE A 121 -10.63 -9.79 -2.58
N VAL A 122 -10.69 -11.11 -2.76
CA VAL A 122 -11.33 -12.01 -1.81
C VAL A 122 -10.30 -12.98 -1.25
N TYR A 123 -10.23 -13.02 0.06
CA TYR A 123 -9.50 -14.01 0.83
C TYR A 123 -10.50 -14.91 1.56
N ALA A 124 -10.50 -16.19 1.25
CA ALA A 124 -11.47 -17.15 1.76
C ALA A 124 -10.71 -18.30 2.47
N PRO A 125 -10.46 -18.21 3.76
CA PRO A 125 -9.92 -19.31 4.54
C PRO A 125 -11.03 -20.33 4.78
N TYR A 126 -10.87 -21.59 4.33
CA TYR A 126 -11.82 -22.65 4.60
C TYR A 126 -11.34 -23.63 5.67
N VAL A 127 -10.04 -23.69 5.92
CA VAL A 127 -9.46 -24.35 7.09
C VAL A 127 -8.72 -23.29 7.89
N PRO A 128 -9.20 -22.96 9.11
CA PRO A 128 -8.50 -22.03 9.98
C PRO A 128 -7.14 -22.56 10.40
N LEU A 129 -6.33 -21.73 11.04
CA LEU A 129 -5.04 -22.15 11.58
C LEU A 129 -5.25 -23.29 12.57
N GLN A 130 -4.70 -24.45 12.26
CA GLN A 130 -4.74 -25.65 13.09
C GLN A 130 -3.34 -26.05 13.48
N VAL A 131 -3.19 -26.43 14.76
CA VAL A 131 -1.93 -26.95 15.29
C VAL A 131 -2.15 -28.43 15.59
N THR A 132 -1.29 -29.29 15.06
CA THR A 132 -1.35 -30.74 15.35
C THR A 132 -0.92 -31.00 16.80
N PRO A 133 -1.44 -32.07 17.43
CA PRO A 133 -0.88 -32.54 18.68
C PRO A 133 0.60 -32.93 18.50
N THR A 134 1.33 -32.98 19.58
CA THR A 134 2.72 -33.44 19.54
C THR A 134 2.78 -34.91 19.10
N ILE A 135 3.47 -35.13 17.99
CA ILE A 135 3.70 -36.47 17.43
C ILE A 135 5.18 -36.79 17.62
N PHE A 136 5.49 -37.98 18.13
CA PHE A 136 6.86 -38.47 18.23
C PHE A 136 7.19 -39.26 16.96
N GLY A 137 8.34 -38.98 16.37
CA GLY A 137 8.86 -39.77 15.26
C GLY A 137 9.14 -41.22 15.72
N THR A 138 8.74 -42.19 14.89
CA THR A 138 8.97 -43.63 15.22
C THR A 138 10.42 -44.02 15.12
N GLU A 139 11.24 -43.27 14.37
CA GLU A 139 12.64 -43.56 14.11
C GLU A 139 13.59 -42.82 15.06
N ASP A 140 13.25 -41.57 15.42
CA ASP A 140 14.15 -40.66 16.13
C ASP A 140 13.60 -40.16 17.48
N PHE A 141 12.36 -40.53 17.83
CA PHE A 141 11.65 -40.09 19.05
C PHE A 141 11.61 -38.57 19.25
N VAL A 142 11.87 -37.77 18.19
CA VAL A 142 11.87 -36.33 18.25
C VAL A 142 10.43 -35.80 18.25
N PRO A 143 10.04 -34.95 19.21
CA PRO A 143 8.70 -34.35 19.23
C PRO A 143 8.54 -33.35 18.08
N ARG A 144 7.48 -33.53 17.29
CA ARG A 144 7.15 -32.66 16.15
C ARG A 144 5.74 -32.11 16.31
N LYS A 145 5.58 -30.82 15.99
CA LYS A 145 4.27 -30.19 15.87
C LYS A 145 4.16 -29.55 14.48
N GLY A 146 3.03 -29.75 13.83
CA GLY A 146 2.72 -29.14 12.55
C GLY A 146 1.70 -28.01 12.72
N VAL A 147 1.87 -26.95 11.95
CA VAL A 147 0.89 -25.88 11.82
C VAL A 147 0.41 -25.87 10.38
N MET A 148 -0.91 -25.91 10.18
CA MET A 148 -1.48 -25.89 8.86
C MET A 148 -2.65 -24.93 8.77
N THR A 149 -2.79 -24.32 7.59
CA THR A 149 -3.96 -23.56 7.18
C THR A 149 -4.23 -23.80 5.70
N ARG A 150 -5.47 -23.71 5.28
CA ARG A 150 -5.83 -23.76 3.86
C ARG A 150 -6.75 -22.60 3.54
N TYR A 151 -6.40 -21.86 2.50
CA TYR A 151 -7.15 -20.70 2.06
C TYR A 151 -7.13 -20.58 0.54
N ALA A 152 -8.16 -19.94 0.01
CA ALA A 152 -8.18 -19.50 -1.37
C ALA A 152 -8.07 -17.97 -1.41
N LYS A 153 -7.43 -17.44 -2.44
CA LYS A 153 -7.36 -16.01 -2.71
C LYS A 153 -7.61 -15.75 -4.18
N LYS A 154 -8.39 -14.73 -4.49
CA LYS A 154 -8.66 -14.35 -5.87
C LYS A 154 -8.93 -12.85 -5.98
N MET A 155 -8.37 -12.24 -7.00
CA MET A 155 -8.77 -10.90 -7.43
C MET A 155 -10.00 -11.05 -8.34
N VAL A 156 -11.13 -10.52 -7.90
CA VAL A 156 -12.41 -10.61 -8.61
C VAL A 156 -12.60 -9.39 -9.49
N ARG A 157 -12.26 -8.20 -8.98
CA ARG A 157 -12.42 -6.92 -9.68
C ARG A 157 -11.15 -6.09 -9.59
N PRO A 158 -10.24 -6.22 -10.56
CA PRO A 158 -9.00 -5.45 -10.56
C PRO A 158 -9.23 -3.94 -10.72
N ASP A 159 -10.35 -3.53 -11.31
CA ASP A 159 -10.71 -2.12 -11.52
C ASP A 159 -10.88 -1.31 -10.23
N MET A 160 -10.94 -1.97 -9.08
CA MET A 160 -10.99 -1.33 -7.76
C MET A 160 -9.61 -0.93 -7.22
N TYR A 161 -8.54 -1.28 -7.93
CA TYR A 161 -7.17 -1.03 -7.52
C TYR A 161 -6.40 -0.32 -8.62
N GLY A 162 -5.51 0.57 -8.21
CA GLY A 162 -4.53 1.21 -9.07
C GLY A 162 -3.16 1.18 -8.43
N LEU A 163 -2.13 1.19 -9.24
CA LEU A 163 -0.75 1.23 -8.78
C LEU A 163 -0.14 2.58 -9.20
N VAL A 164 0.58 3.20 -8.28
CA VAL A 164 1.40 4.38 -8.54
C VAL A 164 2.85 3.98 -8.32
N ILE A 165 3.70 4.25 -9.29
CA ILE A 165 5.12 3.93 -9.24
C ILE A 165 5.88 5.23 -8.99
N VAL A 166 6.64 5.26 -7.91
CA VAL A 166 7.51 6.38 -7.54
C VAL A 166 8.94 6.02 -7.96
N ARG A 167 9.54 6.80 -8.84
CA ARG A 167 10.90 6.58 -9.33
C ARG A 167 11.89 7.50 -8.63
N GLY A 168 13.15 7.10 -8.60
CA GLY A 168 14.24 7.93 -8.03
C GLY A 168 14.28 7.97 -6.51
N LEU A 169 13.65 7.02 -5.83
CA LEU A 169 13.81 6.86 -4.39
C LEU A 169 15.24 6.43 -4.05
N LEU A 170 15.81 7.02 -2.99
CA LEU A 170 17.13 6.67 -2.45
C LEU A 170 18.30 6.80 -3.44
N GLY A 171 18.17 7.70 -4.43
CA GLY A 171 19.26 7.94 -5.38
C GLY A 171 19.51 6.81 -6.37
N GLU A 172 18.59 5.86 -6.51
CA GLU A 172 18.62 4.92 -7.61
C GLU A 172 18.42 5.70 -8.91
N ALA A 173 19.50 5.84 -9.68
CA ALA A 173 19.43 6.30 -11.05
C ALA A 173 18.47 5.38 -11.79
N GLY A 174 17.40 5.97 -12.34
CA GLY A 174 16.26 5.26 -12.87
C GLY A 174 16.61 4.02 -13.67
N ALA A 175 16.09 2.88 -13.21
CA ALA A 175 15.94 1.69 -14.01
C ALA A 175 14.59 1.74 -14.75
#